data_6a66fc03f446884410259906583c920f
#
_entry.id   6a66fc03f446884410259906583c920f
#
_cell.length_a   1.000
_cell.length_b   1.000
_cell.length_c   1.000
_cell.angle_alpha   90.00
_cell.angle_beta   90.00
_cell.angle_gamma   90.00
#
_symmetry.space_group_name_H-M   'P 1'
#
loop_
_entity.id
_entity.type
_entity.pdbx_description
1 polymer ?
#
loop_
_entity_poly.entity_id
_entity_poly.type
_entity_poly.pdbx_seq_one_letter_code
_entity_poly.pdbx_strand_id
1 'polypeptide(L)'
;MVYGEDERAQNRRMLAFGAGAVLLIAAGVGVWAYVHRKPAPEPVITPVTETAAAPAAESTAPVIEHPVATEAAAAALPALPDSDAPVSAELQRVFGAPAVATWLVPDQVVRRFVATVDNLPRNVPLEKMRPLHAPDGAFIVDRTTIDSSDGTQRITLSARNSARYDAAVAVLEKVDPQVLAALYRQYYPLLQQAYEDLGYPERYFNDRMVAVIDDLLRAPDISQPVALVQPKVLYQFEDPKLEQLSSGQKLMLRMGPAHAARVKARLRELRTLIATPARK
;
A
#
# COMPACT_ATOMS: atom_id res chain seq x y z
N MET A 1 -4.83 21.17 -46.08
CA MET A 1 -3.56 20.63 -45.56
C MET A 1 -3.38 21.13 -44.14
N VAL A 2 -4.20 20.60 -43.18
CA VAL A 2 -4.09 20.91 -41.73
C VAL A 2 -4.51 19.64 -41.01
N TYR A 3 -3.62 18.64 -40.96
CA TYR A 3 -3.79 17.40 -40.23
C TYR A 3 -2.41 16.92 -39.74
N GLY A 4 -1.75 17.68 -38.91
CA GLY A 4 -0.41 17.29 -38.49
C GLY A 4 0.05 17.85 -37.13
N GLU A 5 -0.69 18.78 -36.55
CA GLU A 5 -0.27 19.43 -35.30
C GLU A 5 -0.91 18.81 -34.05
N ASP A 6 -2.09 18.20 -34.13
CA ASP A 6 -2.77 17.58 -32.98
C ASP A 6 -2.15 16.24 -32.56
N GLU A 7 -1.61 15.46 -33.49
CA GLU A 7 -0.92 14.19 -33.13
C GLU A 7 0.40 14.43 -32.41
N ARG A 8 1.12 15.51 -32.69
CA ARG A 8 2.38 15.84 -31.99
C ARG A 8 2.14 16.38 -30.57
N ALA A 9 1.02 17.05 -30.34
CA ALA A 9 0.61 17.53 -29.04
C ALA A 9 0.12 16.38 -28.14
N GLN A 10 -0.53 15.38 -28.73
CA GLN A 10 -1.01 14.20 -28.04
C GLN A 10 0.14 13.26 -27.65
N ASN A 11 1.15 13.07 -28.51
CA ASN A 11 2.35 12.29 -28.23
C ASN A 11 3.28 12.96 -27.19
N ARG A 12 3.29 14.28 -27.08
CA ARG A 12 4.05 14.98 -26.00
C ARG A 12 3.41 14.83 -24.62
N ARG A 13 2.11 14.56 -24.54
CA ARG A 13 1.40 14.29 -23.28
C ARG A 13 1.59 12.84 -22.77
N MET A 14 1.99 11.91 -23.62
CA MET A 14 2.23 10.51 -23.24
C MET A 14 3.60 10.24 -22.61
N LEU A 15 4.54 11.17 -22.60
CA LEU A 15 5.91 10.96 -22.10
C LEU A 15 6.15 11.41 -20.65
N ALA A 16 5.11 11.82 -19.91
CA ALA A 16 5.24 12.40 -18.58
C ALA A 16 4.77 11.51 -17.41
N PHE A 17 4.45 10.24 -17.66
CA PHE A 17 3.85 9.39 -16.61
C PHE A 17 4.84 8.34 -16.12
N GLY A 18 5.49 8.59 -15.04
CA GLY A 18 6.33 7.58 -14.46
C GLY A 18 6.90 7.93 -13.09
N ALA A 19 6.23 7.67 -11.98
CA ALA A 19 6.88 7.56 -10.66
C ALA A 19 5.96 7.15 -9.51
N GLY A 20 6.29 6.17 -8.72
CA GLY A 20 5.70 6.01 -7.40
C GLY A 20 5.15 4.66 -6.99
N ALA A 21 5.87 3.59 -7.21
CA ALA A 21 5.28 2.27 -7.06
C ALA A 21 5.53 1.57 -5.71
N VAL A 22 6.52 1.96 -4.93
CA VAL A 22 6.59 1.50 -3.52
C VAL A 22 5.46 2.13 -2.71
N LEU A 23 5.03 3.34 -3.09
CA LEU A 23 3.87 4.03 -2.53
C LEU A 23 2.54 3.50 -3.08
N LEU A 24 2.49 2.86 -4.25
CA LEU A 24 1.27 2.44 -4.92
C LEU A 24 0.65 1.14 -4.40
N ILE A 25 1.39 0.31 -3.70
CA ILE A 25 0.83 -0.84 -3.00
C ILE A 25 -0.21 -0.37 -1.97
N ALA A 26 -0.10 0.86 -1.49
CA ALA A 26 -1.03 1.47 -0.54
C ALA A 26 -2.32 2.06 -1.14
N ALA A 27 -2.37 2.36 -2.43
CA ALA A 27 -3.46 3.16 -3.02
C ALA A 27 -4.69 2.37 -3.52
N GLY A 28 -4.55 1.07 -3.78
CA GLY A 28 -5.61 0.29 -4.46
C GLY A 28 -6.83 -0.10 -3.64
N VAL A 29 -6.83 0.10 -2.34
CA VAL A 29 -7.90 -0.41 -1.44
C VAL A 29 -9.02 0.61 -1.20
N GLY A 30 -8.88 1.82 -1.69
CA GLY A 30 -9.67 2.98 -1.32
C GLY A 30 -11.13 3.06 -1.71
N VAL A 31 -11.68 2.20 -2.55
CA VAL A 31 -13.09 2.33 -3.01
C VAL A 31 -14.07 1.52 -2.17
N TRP A 32 -13.60 0.60 -1.35
CA TRP A 32 -14.47 -0.41 -0.70
C TRP A 32 -15.18 0.04 0.58
N ALA A 33 -14.70 1.04 1.30
CA ALA A 33 -15.12 1.27 2.69
C ALA A 33 -16.03 2.48 2.96
N TYR A 34 -16.41 3.28 1.97
CA TYR A 34 -17.18 4.51 2.23
C TYR A 34 -18.60 4.28 2.79
N VAL A 35 -19.17 3.09 2.68
CA VAL A 35 -20.61 2.85 2.91
C VAL A 35 -21.00 2.14 4.22
N HIS A 36 -20.06 1.63 5.02
CA HIS A 36 -20.40 0.77 6.18
C HIS A 36 -19.98 1.34 7.53
N ARG A 37 -20.46 2.54 7.92
CA ARG A 37 -20.45 2.95 9.33
C ARG A 37 -21.73 2.50 10.02
N LYS A 38 -21.66 1.44 10.85
CA LYS A 38 -22.50 1.33 12.05
C LYS A 38 -21.81 2.12 13.16
N PRO A 39 -22.51 2.99 13.91
CA PRO A 39 -21.95 3.57 15.12
C PRO A 39 -21.61 2.44 16.09
N ALA A 40 -20.41 2.48 16.66
CA ALA A 40 -20.02 1.57 17.71
C ALA A 40 -20.89 1.83 18.95
N PRO A 41 -21.34 0.78 19.69
CA PRO A 41 -21.99 0.97 20.96
C PRO A 41 -21.01 1.62 21.96
N GLU A 42 -21.49 2.58 22.72
CA GLU A 42 -20.72 3.22 23.77
C GLU A 42 -20.21 2.18 24.79
N PRO A 43 -18.94 2.28 25.22
CA PRO A 43 -18.42 1.36 26.22
C PRO A 43 -19.11 1.60 27.57
N VAL A 44 -19.81 0.60 28.07
CA VAL A 44 -20.32 0.57 29.43
C VAL A 44 -19.11 0.42 30.36
N ILE A 45 -18.79 1.45 31.12
CA ILE A 45 -17.74 1.43 32.14
C ILE A 45 -18.27 0.69 33.35
N THR A 46 -17.90 -0.58 33.51
CA THR A 46 -18.04 -1.28 34.77
C THR A 46 -16.83 -0.97 35.66
N PRO A 47 -17.01 -0.60 36.93
CA PRO A 47 -15.87 -0.35 37.81
C PRO A 47 -15.15 -1.68 38.08
N VAL A 48 -13.87 -1.75 37.67
CA VAL A 48 -13.00 -2.88 38.00
C VAL A 48 -12.42 -2.65 39.38
N THR A 49 -12.75 -3.53 40.31
CA THR A 49 -12.16 -3.62 41.65
C THR A 49 -10.66 -3.93 41.51
N GLU A 50 -9.87 -3.08 42.13
CA GLU A 50 -8.42 -3.18 42.23
C GLU A 50 -8.02 -4.49 42.91
N THR A 51 -7.49 -5.44 42.19
CA THR A 51 -6.90 -6.67 42.70
C THR A 51 -5.38 -6.61 42.56
N ALA A 52 -4.73 -6.87 43.65
CA ALA A 52 -3.30 -6.85 43.98
C ALA A 52 -2.33 -7.16 42.85
N ALA A 53 -1.21 -6.43 42.88
CA ALA A 53 -0.03 -6.53 42.03
C ALA A 53 0.43 -7.98 41.81
N ALA A 54 0.40 -8.41 40.54
CA ALA A 54 1.17 -9.55 40.07
C ALA A 54 2.66 -9.15 39.96
N PRO A 55 3.62 -10.06 40.15
CA PRO A 55 5.04 -9.74 40.06
C PRO A 55 5.40 -9.26 38.66
N ALA A 56 6.21 -8.22 38.59
CA ALA A 56 6.72 -7.65 37.36
C ALA A 56 7.40 -8.74 36.52
N ALA A 57 6.75 -9.08 35.38
CA ALA A 57 7.42 -9.87 34.36
C ALA A 57 8.62 -9.04 33.85
N GLU A 58 9.80 -9.62 33.89
CA GLU A 58 11.00 -9.02 33.27
C GLU A 58 10.67 -8.66 31.82
N SER A 59 10.64 -7.38 31.54
CA SER A 59 10.46 -6.86 30.19
C SER A 59 11.76 -7.19 29.41
N THR A 60 11.77 -8.35 28.76
CA THR A 60 12.78 -8.60 27.74
C THR A 60 12.57 -7.60 26.62
N ALA A 61 13.54 -6.70 26.41
CA ALA A 61 13.52 -5.76 25.30
C ALA A 61 13.22 -6.51 23.99
N PRO A 62 12.34 -5.99 23.13
CA PRO A 62 11.97 -6.67 21.89
C PRO A 62 13.21 -6.93 21.04
N VAL A 63 13.35 -8.16 20.59
CA VAL A 63 14.47 -8.55 19.71
C VAL A 63 14.23 -7.91 18.33
N ILE A 64 15.15 -7.05 17.88
CA ILE A 64 15.14 -6.49 16.53
C ILE A 64 15.64 -7.56 15.56
N GLU A 65 14.78 -8.00 14.64
CA GLU A 65 15.09 -9.07 13.68
C GLU A 65 15.90 -8.54 12.48
N HIS A 66 15.57 -7.34 12.02
CA HIS A 66 16.14 -6.70 10.83
C HIS A 66 16.61 -5.29 11.13
N PRO A 67 17.79 -5.10 11.79
CA PRO A 67 18.29 -3.77 12.09
C PRO A 67 18.63 -3.02 10.80
N VAL A 68 18.22 -1.76 10.72
CA VAL A 68 18.65 -0.84 9.66
C VAL A 68 19.95 -0.19 10.06
N ALA A 69 20.99 -0.36 9.25
CA ALA A 69 22.21 0.41 9.41
C ALA A 69 21.87 1.88 9.06
N THR A 70 21.70 2.70 10.08
CA THR A 70 21.65 4.14 9.91
C THR A 70 23.09 4.59 9.71
N GLU A 71 23.43 4.97 8.47
CA GLU A 71 24.71 5.60 8.23
C GLU A 71 24.79 6.86 9.09
N ALA A 72 25.91 7.04 9.80
CA ALA A 72 26.14 8.13 10.75
C ALA A 72 26.17 9.54 10.12
N ALA A 73 25.93 9.64 8.83
CA ALA A 73 25.74 10.88 8.08
C ALA A 73 24.25 11.12 7.80
N ALA A 74 23.39 10.96 8.79
CA ALA A 74 22.07 11.56 8.70
C ALA A 74 22.27 13.08 8.66
N ALA A 75 22.36 13.67 7.46
CA ALA A 75 22.08 15.09 7.28
C ALA A 75 20.87 15.37 8.15
N ALA A 76 20.92 16.43 8.99
CA ALA A 76 19.92 16.69 10.01
C ALA A 76 18.53 16.60 9.36
N LEU A 77 17.80 15.50 9.61
CA LEU A 77 16.46 15.33 9.11
C LEU A 77 15.55 16.37 9.77
N PRO A 78 14.56 16.91 9.07
CA PRO A 78 13.58 17.78 9.68
C PRO A 78 12.82 17.03 10.79
N ALA A 79 12.18 17.74 11.69
CA ALA A 79 11.23 17.14 12.60
C ALA A 79 10.07 16.51 11.80
N LEU A 80 9.48 15.43 12.31
CA LEU A 80 8.42 14.71 11.62
C LEU A 80 7.24 15.60 11.16
N PRO A 81 6.76 16.60 11.94
CA PRO A 81 5.72 17.53 11.48
C PRO A 81 6.13 18.39 10.28
N ASP A 82 7.43 18.66 10.11
CA ASP A 82 7.98 19.53 9.08
C ASP A 82 8.57 18.74 7.90
N SER A 83 8.35 17.41 7.87
CA SER A 83 9.00 16.51 6.92
C SER A 83 8.36 16.48 5.52
N ASP A 84 7.13 16.94 5.35
CA ASP A 84 6.37 16.79 4.11
C ASP A 84 7.05 17.44 2.90
N ALA A 85 7.52 18.69 3.04
CA ALA A 85 8.15 19.40 1.94
C ALA A 85 9.49 18.78 1.51
N PRO A 86 10.46 18.49 2.42
CA PRO A 86 11.71 17.85 2.05
C PRO A 86 11.53 16.41 1.55
N VAL A 87 10.60 15.62 2.13
CA VAL A 87 10.29 14.28 1.64
C VAL A 87 9.68 14.34 0.24
N SER A 88 8.73 15.27 -0.01
CA SER A 88 8.14 15.45 -1.34
C SER A 88 9.17 15.86 -2.38
N ALA A 89 10.11 16.75 -2.04
CA ALA A 89 11.19 17.16 -2.94
C ALA A 89 12.11 15.98 -3.30
N GLU A 90 12.45 15.14 -2.33
CA GLU A 90 13.27 13.95 -2.58
C GLU A 90 12.51 12.90 -3.41
N LEU A 91 11.22 12.69 -3.14
CA LEU A 91 10.37 11.86 -3.97
C LEU A 91 10.31 12.38 -5.41
N GLN A 92 10.22 13.71 -5.61
CA GLN A 92 10.27 14.31 -6.95
C GLN A 92 11.60 14.06 -7.66
N ARG A 93 12.71 14.08 -6.94
CA ARG A 93 14.04 13.78 -7.48
C ARG A 93 14.14 12.32 -7.96
N VAL A 94 13.61 11.38 -7.17
CA VAL A 94 13.69 9.94 -7.46
C VAL A 94 12.67 9.52 -8.51
N PHE A 95 11.45 10.02 -8.40
CA PHE A 95 10.31 9.57 -9.19
C PHE A 95 9.87 10.55 -10.30
N GLY A 96 10.38 11.76 -10.28
CA GLY A 96 9.99 12.83 -11.19
C GLY A 96 8.80 13.65 -10.68
N ALA A 97 8.89 14.98 -10.85
CA ALA A 97 7.90 15.92 -10.37
C ALA A 97 6.46 15.64 -10.89
N PRO A 98 6.24 15.28 -12.17
CA PRO A 98 4.88 15.02 -12.67
C PRO A 98 4.18 13.86 -11.99
N ALA A 99 4.94 12.83 -11.65
CA ALA A 99 4.37 11.65 -11.02
C ALA A 99 4.02 11.90 -9.56
N VAL A 100 4.90 12.58 -8.83
CA VAL A 100 4.63 12.97 -7.44
C VAL A 100 3.40 13.91 -7.39
N ALA A 101 3.31 14.88 -8.31
CA ALA A 101 2.15 15.77 -8.39
C ALA A 101 0.84 15.02 -8.70
N THR A 102 0.89 13.95 -9.48
CA THR A 102 -0.30 13.15 -9.82
C THR A 102 -0.74 12.23 -8.69
N TRP A 103 0.23 11.60 -8.01
CA TRP A 103 -0.08 10.47 -7.13
C TRP A 103 0.04 10.79 -5.64
N LEU A 104 0.95 11.68 -5.22
CA LEU A 104 1.22 11.91 -3.81
C LEU A 104 0.11 12.75 -3.16
N VAL A 105 -0.37 12.31 -2.01
CA VAL A 105 -1.12 13.16 -1.07
C VAL A 105 -0.08 13.93 -0.25
N PRO A 106 0.07 15.27 -0.44
CA PRO A 106 1.22 16.01 0.08
C PRO A 106 1.13 16.39 1.57
N ASP A 107 0.22 15.77 2.29
CA ASP A 107 -0.05 16.02 3.70
C ASP A 107 0.26 14.78 4.54
N GLN A 108 1.08 14.92 5.57
CA GLN A 108 1.49 13.86 6.48
C GLN A 108 2.08 12.61 5.76
N VAL A 109 2.91 12.83 4.75
CA VAL A 109 3.40 11.79 3.82
C VAL A 109 3.99 10.60 4.57
N VAL A 110 4.89 10.85 5.53
CA VAL A 110 5.55 9.80 6.32
C VAL A 110 4.54 9.06 7.20
N ARG A 111 3.67 9.78 7.91
CA ARG A 111 2.66 9.17 8.79
C ARG A 111 1.66 8.32 8.00
N ARG A 112 1.20 8.81 6.85
CA ARG A 112 0.31 8.07 5.95
C ARG A 112 0.96 6.81 5.41
N PHE A 113 2.23 6.91 5.02
CA PHE A 113 3.00 5.75 4.55
C PHE A 113 3.08 4.67 5.63
N VAL A 114 3.54 5.03 6.83
CA VAL A 114 3.68 4.10 7.96
C VAL A 114 2.34 3.46 8.34
N ALA A 115 1.29 4.28 8.47
CA ALA A 115 -0.05 3.78 8.79
C ALA A 115 -0.59 2.84 7.71
N THR A 116 -0.32 3.13 6.44
CA THR A 116 -0.73 2.24 5.34
C THR A 116 0.02 0.93 5.38
N VAL A 117 1.34 0.96 5.53
CA VAL A 117 2.17 -0.25 5.65
C VAL A 117 1.67 -1.11 6.82
N ASP A 118 1.44 -0.52 8.00
CA ASP A 118 0.96 -1.27 9.16
C ASP A 118 -0.41 -1.95 8.92
N ASN A 119 -1.26 -1.35 8.10
CA ASN A 119 -2.61 -1.86 7.85
C ASN A 119 -2.72 -2.79 6.63
N LEU A 120 -1.75 -2.84 5.72
CA LEU A 120 -1.78 -3.71 4.54
C LEU A 120 -2.03 -5.20 4.85
N PRO A 121 -1.39 -5.82 5.89
CA PRO A 121 -1.65 -7.22 6.25
C PRO A 121 -2.98 -7.46 6.93
N ARG A 122 -3.72 -6.41 7.26
CA ARG A 122 -5.04 -6.51 7.89
C ARG A 122 -6.13 -6.53 6.81
N ASN A 123 -7.33 -6.93 7.19
CA ASN A 123 -8.50 -6.81 6.31
C ASN A 123 -9.33 -5.56 6.72
N VAL A 124 -8.74 -4.38 6.52
CA VAL A 124 -9.32 -3.09 6.90
C VAL A 124 -9.27 -2.08 5.75
N PRO A 125 -10.18 -1.10 5.73
CA PRO A 125 -10.16 -0.03 4.75
C PRO A 125 -8.96 0.93 4.99
N LEU A 126 -8.23 1.27 3.93
CA LEU A 126 -7.04 2.13 4.01
C LEU A 126 -7.27 3.57 3.49
N GLU A 127 -8.48 3.93 3.15
CA GLU A 127 -8.81 5.13 2.36
C GLU A 127 -8.28 6.43 2.95
N LYS A 128 -8.46 6.62 4.26
CA LYS A 128 -8.09 7.86 4.94
C LYS A 128 -6.59 7.99 5.21
N MET A 129 -5.87 6.87 5.21
CA MET A 129 -4.47 6.79 5.63
C MET A 129 -3.49 6.62 4.49
N ARG A 130 -3.96 6.47 3.26
CA ARG A 130 -3.07 6.24 2.11
C ARG A 130 -2.28 7.50 1.75
N PRO A 131 -0.99 7.35 1.44
CA PRO A 131 -0.14 8.45 1.00
C PRO A 131 -0.34 8.80 -0.47
N LEU A 132 -1.12 7.99 -1.22
CA LEU A 132 -1.34 8.18 -2.65
C LEU A 132 -2.82 8.25 -3.00
N HIS A 133 -3.13 9.02 -4.04
CA HIS A 133 -4.43 9.00 -4.68
C HIS A 133 -4.74 7.63 -5.28
N ALA A 134 -6.02 7.29 -5.36
CA ALA A 134 -6.45 6.07 -6.05
C ALA A 134 -6.14 6.15 -7.55
N PRO A 135 -5.89 5.02 -8.21
CA PRO A 135 -5.88 4.98 -9.66
C PRO A 135 -7.20 5.49 -10.24
N ASP A 136 -7.11 6.28 -11.32
CA ASP A 136 -8.28 6.84 -11.98
C ASP A 136 -9.24 5.77 -12.53
N GLY A 137 -10.48 6.18 -12.74
CA GLY A 137 -11.54 5.36 -13.30
C GLY A 137 -12.28 4.51 -12.29
N ALA A 138 -13.50 4.10 -12.66
CA ALA A 138 -14.35 3.23 -11.85
C ALA A 138 -13.82 1.78 -11.86
N PHE A 139 -14.15 1.04 -10.78
CA PHE A 139 -13.93 -0.41 -10.75
C PHE A 139 -14.83 -1.09 -11.77
N ILE A 140 -14.24 -1.92 -12.63
CA ILE A 140 -14.92 -2.54 -13.77
C ILE A 140 -15.20 -4.01 -13.46
N VAL A 141 -16.43 -4.44 -13.72
CA VAL A 141 -16.84 -5.84 -13.67
C VAL A 141 -17.35 -6.29 -15.03
N ASP A 142 -17.15 -7.55 -15.35
CA ASP A 142 -17.78 -8.20 -16.49
C ASP A 142 -19.00 -8.99 -15.98
N ARG A 143 -20.12 -8.91 -16.73
CA ARG A 143 -21.37 -9.61 -16.41
C ARG A 143 -21.71 -10.57 -17.54
N THR A 144 -21.92 -11.83 -17.22
CA THR A 144 -22.31 -12.87 -18.18
C THR A 144 -23.59 -13.54 -17.70
N THR A 145 -24.60 -13.58 -18.53
CA THR A 145 -25.82 -14.34 -18.25
C THR A 145 -25.49 -15.83 -18.26
N ILE A 146 -25.71 -16.52 -17.16
CA ILE A 146 -25.48 -17.96 -17.00
C ILE A 146 -26.76 -18.77 -17.12
N ASP A 147 -27.91 -18.15 -16.83
CA ASP A 147 -29.24 -18.72 -17.05
C ASP A 147 -30.13 -17.66 -17.71
N SER A 148 -30.66 -17.97 -18.89
CA SER A 148 -31.52 -17.06 -19.62
C SER A 148 -33.00 -17.13 -19.15
N SER A 149 -33.34 -18.15 -18.39
CA SER A 149 -34.71 -18.39 -17.93
C SER A 149 -35.10 -17.47 -16.77
N ASP A 150 -34.14 -17.18 -15.87
CA ASP A 150 -34.33 -16.33 -14.69
C ASP A 150 -33.49 -15.06 -14.72
N GLY A 151 -32.66 -14.88 -15.75
CA GLY A 151 -31.73 -13.72 -15.87
C GLY A 151 -30.55 -13.76 -14.94
N THR A 152 -30.23 -14.91 -14.34
CA THR A 152 -29.06 -15.06 -13.43
C THR A 152 -27.76 -14.67 -14.12
N GLN A 153 -27.03 -13.74 -13.52
CA GLN A 153 -25.76 -13.24 -14.04
C GLN A 153 -24.60 -13.63 -13.13
N ARG A 154 -23.52 -14.09 -13.76
CA ARG A 154 -22.21 -14.17 -13.11
C ARG A 154 -21.50 -12.84 -13.24
N ILE A 155 -21.01 -12.33 -12.13
CA ILE A 155 -20.18 -11.12 -12.08
C ILE A 155 -18.73 -11.54 -11.87
N THR A 156 -17.81 -11.03 -12.67
CA THR A 156 -16.38 -11.29 -12.51
C THR A 156 -15.57 -10.00 -12.52
N LEU A 157 -14.41 -10.05 -11.88
CA LEU A 157 -13.42 -8.98 -11.93
C LEU A 157 -12.94 -8.82 -13.38
N SER A 158 -13.19 -7.66 -13.99
CA SER A 158 -12.76 -7.43 -15.37
C SER A 158 -11.26 -7.30 -15.47
N ALA A 159 -10.65 -7.96 -16.47
CA ALA A 159 -9.23 -7.82 -16.78
C ALA A 159 -8.84 -6.36 -17.12
N ARG A 160 -9.80 -5.55 -17.57
CA ARG A 160 -9.58 -4.11 -17.86
C ARG A 160 -9.19 -3.30 -16.63
N ASN A 161 -9.43 -3.79 -15.40
CA ASN A 161 -8.96 -3.12 -14.20
C ASN A 161 -7.43 -3.05 -14.11
N SER A 162 -6.70 -3.97 -14.73
CA SER A 162 -5.24 -3.97 -14.70
C SER A 162 -4.66 -2.70 -15.33
N ALA A 163 -5.25 -2.19 -16.42
CA ALA A 163 -4.81 -0.98 -17.09
C ALA A 163 -4.76 0.26 -16.17
N ARG A 164 -5.57 0.29 -15.11
CA ARG A 164 -5.55 1.37 -14.10
C ARG A 164 -4.23 1.43 -13.33
N TYR A 165 -3.48 0.34 -13.30
CA TYR A 165 -2.20 0.21 -12.58
C TYR A 165 -0.98 0.33 -13.50
N ASP A 166 -1.17 0.40 -14.84
CA ASP A 166 -0.06 0.43 -15.81
C ASP A 166 0.97 1.50 -15.51
N ALA A 167 0.52 2.75 -15.36
CA ALA A 167 1.41 3.87 -15.09
C ALA A 167 2.18 3.69 -13.79
N ALA A 168 1.50 3.21 -12.77
CA ALA A 168 2.03 2.98 -11.45
C ALA A 168 3.11 1.89 -11.43
N VAL A 169 2.82 0.74 -12.03
CA VAL A 169 3.75 -0.38 -12.11
C VAL A 169 4.96 -0.02 -12.99
N ALA A 170 4.73 0.70 -14.11
CA ALA A 170 5.82 1.17 -14.97
C ALA A 170 6.82 2.07 -14.23
N VAL A 171 6.35 2.82 -13.26
CA VAL A 171 7.19 3.68 -12.42
C VAL A 171 8.00 2.88 -11.43
N LEU A 172 7.38 1.89 -10.75
CA LEU A 172 8.10 0.97 -9.87
C LEU A 172 9.28 0.31 -10.59
N GLU A 173 9.08 -0.04 -11.83
CA GLU A 173 10.10 -0.72 -12.61
C GLU A 173 11.26 0.19 -13.04
N LYS A 174 10.99 1.47 -13.24
CA LYS A 174 12.01 2.43 -13.67
C LYS A 174 13.00 2.83 -12.59
N VAL A 175 12.59 2.77 -11.32
CA VAL A 175 13.45 3.17 -10.21
C VAL A 175 14.30 1.98 -9.78
N ASP A 176 15.61 2.21 -9.67
CA ASP A 176 16.53 1.21 -9.17
C ASP A 176 16.18 0.84 -7.70
N PRO A 177 16.04 -0.45 -7.37
CA PRO A 177 15.79 -0.90 -6.00
C PRO A 177 16.84 -0.41 -5.00
N GLN A 178 18.09 -0.22 -5.41
CA GLN A 178 19.15 0.33 -4.56
C GLN A 178 18.85 1.78 -4.17
N VAL A 179 18.34 2.58 -5.12
CA VAL A 179 17.92 3.97 -4.86
C VAL A 179 16.75 4.00 -3.88
N LEU A 180 15.78 3.10 -4.04
CA LEU A 180 14.65 2.99 -3.12
C LEU A 180 15.09 2.57 -1.71
N ALA A 181 15.99 1.61 -1.61
CA ALA A 181 16.54 1.16 -0.33
C ALA A 181 17.40 2.26 0.34
N ALA A 182 18.15 3.04 -0.44
CA ALA A 182 18.89 4.20 0.07
C ALA A 182 17.95 5.28 0.61
N LEU A 183 16.92 5.63 -0.14
CA LEU A 183 15.88 6.56 0.28
C LEU A 183 15.19 6.10 1.58
N TYR A 184 14.82 4.82 1.65
CA TYR A 184 14.24 4.21 2.82
C TYR A 184 15.15 4.33 4.06
N ARG A 185 16.44 4.02 3.94
CA ARG A 185 17.41 4.14 5.04
C ARG A 185 17.63 5.59 5.46
N GLN A 186 17.70 6.51 4.50
CA GLN A 186 17.88 7.94 4.77
C GLN A 186 16.75 8.49 5.65
N TYR A 187 15.49 8.16 5.33
CA TYR A 187 14.32 8.64 6.07
C TYR A 187 13.85 7.69 7.18
N TYR A 188 14.58 6.59 7.41
CA TYR A 188 14.20 5.59 8.40
C TYR A 188 13.92 6.15 9.81
N PRO A 189 14.70 7.11 10.34
CA PRO A 189 14.40 7.70 11.65
C PRO A 189 13.01 8.32 11.74
N LEU A 190 12.53 8.97 10.67
CA LEU A 190 11.18 9.54 10.63
C LEU A 190 10.10 8.46 10.52
N LEU A 191 10.38 7.38 9.77
CA LEU A 191 9.48 6.23 9.65
C LEU A 191 9.32 5.52 10.99
N GLN A 192 10.41 5.31 11.71
CA GLN A 192 10.41 4.72 13.05
C GLN A 192 9.63 5.59 14.04
N GLN A 193 9.92 6.91 14.08
CA GLN A 193 9.19 7.85 14.92
C GLN A 193 7.67 7.82 14.60
N ALA A 194 7.29 7.83 13.33
CA ALA A 194 5.87 7.77 12.96
C ALA A 194 5.21 6.43 13.37
N TYR A 195 5.97 5.34 13.42
CA TYR A 195 5.50 4.03 13.88
C TYR A 195 5.30 4.00 15.40
N GLU A 196 6.21 4.61 16.14
CA GLU A 196 6.08 4.81 17.60
C GLU A 196 4.86 5.67 17.93
N ASP A 197 4.68 6.80 17.22
CA ASP A 197 3.50 7.67 17.33
C ASP A 197 2.18 6.96 16.99
N LEU A 198 2.23 5.92 16.16
CA LEU A 198 1.06 5.10 15.81
C LEU A 198 0.63 4.16 16.95
N GLY A 199 1.42 4.07 18.02
CA GLY A 199 1.13 3.27 19.22
C GLY A 199 2.03 2.04 19.38
N TYR A 200 3.19 2.01 18.73
CA TYR A 200 4.15 0.90 18.83
C TYR A 200 5.53 1.35 19.34
N PRO A 201 5.64 1.94 20.54
CA PRO A 201 6.88 2.55 21.04
C PRO A 201 8.03 1.54 21.22
N GLU A 202 7.71 0.25 21.40
CA GLU A 202 8.71 -0.80 21.62
C GLU A 202 8.90 -1.72 20.40
N ARG A 203 8.35 -1.33 19.23
CA ARG A 203 8.44 -2.14 18.01
C ARG A 203 9.30 -1.47 16.95
N TYR A 204 9.93 -2.29 16.15
CA TYR A 204 10.83 -1.84 15.10
C TYR A 204 10.11 -1.81 13.75
N PHE A 205 10.07 -0.65 13.08
CA PHE A 205 9.29 -0.47 11.85
C PHE A 205 9.83 -1.33 10.70
N ASN A 206 11.17 -1.56 10.64
CA ASN A 206 11.72 -2.39 9.57
C ASN A 206 11.28 -3.86 9.67
N ASP A 207 11.16 -4.41 10.88
CA ASP A 207 10.61 -5.76 11.07
C ASP A 207 9.17 -5.82 10.58
N ARG A 208 8.38 -4.77 10.86
CA ARG A 208 7.02 -4.64 10.32
C ARG A 208 7.01 -4.55 8.79
N MET A 209 7.92 -3.76 8.18
CA MET A 209 8.04 -3.62 6.73
C MET A 209 8.37 -4.96 6.06
N VAL A 210 9.33 -5.71 6.59
CA VAL A 210 9.68 -7.04 6.07
C VAL A 210 8.50 -8.00 6.17
N ALA A 211 7.80 -8.04 7.32
CA ALA A 211 6.62 -8.87 7.51
C ALA A 211 5.49 -8.51 6.51
N VAL A 212 5.31 -7.22 6.20
CA VAL A 212 4.34 -6.75 5.20
C VAL A 212 4.73 -7.17 3.78
N ILE A 213 6.00 -7.05 3.42
CA ILE A 213 6.49 -7.54 2.13
C ILE A 213 6.24 -9.04 2.01
N ASP A 214 6.51 -9.82 3.06
CA ASP A 214 6.26 -11.26 3.08
C ASP A 214 4.76 -11.59 2.94
N ASP A 215 3.88 -10.81 3.56
CA ASP A 215 2.43 -10.95 3.37
C ASP A 215 2.02 -10.71 1.92
N LEU A 216 2.51 -9.64 1.29
CA LEU A 216 2.23 -9.32 -0.11
C LEU A 216 2.76 -10.40 -1.08
N LEU A 217 3.93 -10.95 -0.79
CA LEU A 217 4.52 -12.03 -1.61
C LEU A 217 3.71 -13.32 -1.54
N ARG A 218 2.96 -13.56 -0.46
CA ARG A 218 2.03 -14.70 -0.30
C ARG A 218 0.71 -14.52 -1.04
N ALA A 219 0.42 -13.34 -1.63
CA ALA A 219 -0.80 -13.15 -2.42
C ALA A 219 -0.93 -14.27 -3.48
N PRO A 220 -2.11 -14.91 -3.62
CA PRO A 220 -2.27 -16.01 -4.55
C PRO A 220 -2.16 -15.54 -6.01
N ASP A 221 -1.57 -16.37 -6.85
CA ASP A 221 -1.47 -16.12 -8.29
C ASP A 221 -2.68 -16.79 -8.98
N ILE A 222 -3.68 -15.96 -9.34
CA ILE A 222 -4.93 -16.44 -9.94
C ILE A 222 -4.98 -16.03 -11.41
N SER A 223 -5.01 -17.02 -12.29
CA SER A 223 -5.12 -16.83 -13.74
C SER A 223 -6.55 -16.91 -14.26
N GLN A 224 -7.49 -17.46 -13.49
CA GLN A 224 -8.90 -17.59 -13.86
C GLN A 224 -9.67 -16.29 -13.55
N PRO A 225 -10.78 -16.02 -14.26
CA PRO A 225 -11.67 -14.92 -13.90
C PRO A 225 -12.14 -15.05 -12.43
N VAL A 226 -11.93 -14.00 -11.66
CA VAL A 226 -12.29 -13.98 -10.24
C VAL A 226 -13.76 -13.62 -10.10
N ALA A 227 -14.57 -14.53 -9.55
CA ALA A 227 -15.99 -14.31 -9.32
C ALA A 227 -16.21 -13.32 -8.16
N LEU A 228 -17.21 -12.46 -8.37
CA LEU A 228 -17.61 -11.42 -7.44
C LEU A 228 -19.10 -11.53 -7.10
N VAL A 229 -19.44 -11.11 -5.90
CA VAL A 229 -20.84 -10.90 -5.46
C VAL A 229 -21.02 -9.45 -5.05
N GLN A 230 -22.25 -8.96 -5.10
CA GLN A 230 -22.58 -7.59 -4.68
C GLN A 230 -23.74 -7.63 -3.68
N PRO A 231 -23.49 -8.06 -2.43
CA PRO A 231 -24.56 -8.19 -1.43
C PRO A 231 -25.10 -6.84 -0.98
N LYS A 232 -24.35 -5.77 -1.19
CA LYS A 232 -24.74 -4.37 -0.92
C LYS A 232 -24.20 -3.47 -2.03
N VAL A 233 -23.62 -2.33 -1.68
CA VAL A 233 -23.07 -1.36 -2.66
C VAL A 233 -21.75 -1.82 -3.25
N LEU A 234 -20.94 -2.56 -2.48
CA LEU A 234 -19.57 -2.91 -2.84
C LEU A 234 -19.48 -4.36 -3.31
N TYR A 235 -18.57 -4.59 -4.27
CA TYR A 235 -18.23 -5.92 -4.71
C TYR A 235 -17.31 -6.62 -3.69
N GLN A 236 -17.60 -7.88 -3.41
CA GLN A 236 -16.82 -8.80 -2.61
C GLN A 236 -16.40 -9.98 -3.48
N PHE A 237 -15.31 -10.65 -3.12
CA PHE A 237 -14.96 -11.92 -3.74
C PHE A 237 -16.01 -12.96 -3.36
N GLU A 238 -16.49 -13.75 -4.35
CA GLU A 238 -17.44 -14.83 -4.10
C GLU A 238 -16.80 -15.95 -3.25
N ASP A 239 -15.52 -16.26 -3.51
CA ASP A 239 -14.76 -17.20 -2.70
C ASP A 239 -14.42 -16.58 -1.33
N PRO A 240 -14.91 -17.16 -0.22
CA PRO A 240 -14.62 -16.67 1.13
C PRO A 240 -13.12 -16.66 1.46
N LYS A 241 -12.32 -17.56 0.87
CA LYS A 241 -10.87 -17.57 1.06
C LYS A 241 -10.21 -16.33 0.47
N LEU A 242 -10.68 -15.89 -0.69
CA LEU A 242 -10.21 -14.66 -1.30
C LEU A 242 -10.69 -13.41 -0.56
N GLU A 243 -11.93 -13.45 -0.03
CA GLU A 243 -12.48 -12.32 0.72
C GLU A 243 -11.82 -12.15 2.09
N GLN A 244 -11.28 -13.21 2.68
CA GLN A 244 -10.52 -13.16 3.95
C GLN A 244 -9.07 -12.72 3.79
N LEU A 245 -8.55 -12.60 2.58
CA LEU A 245 -7.18 -12.13 2.32
C LEU A 245 -6.96 -10.74 2.92
N SER A 246 -5.70 -10.41 3.19
CA SER A 246 -5.30 -9.08 3.63
C SER A 246 -5.66 -8.02 2.57
N SER A 247 -5.76 -6.78 3.00
CA SER A 247 -6.01 -5.65 2.09
C SER A 247 -4.94 -5.55 1.01
N GLY A 248 -3.68 -5.81 1.37
CA GLY A 248 -2.57 -5.85 0.44
C GLY A 248 -2.69 -6.99 -0.59
N GLN A 249 -3.02 -8.19 -0.14
CA GLN A 249 -3.20 -9.33 -1.04
C GLN A 249 -4.41 -9.13 -1.97
N LYS A 250 -5.53 -8.59 -1.47
CA LYS A 250 -6.66 -8.21 -2.31
C LYS A 250 -6.29 -7.17 -3.37
N LEU A 251 -5.40 -6.24 -3.05
CA LEU A 251 -4.87 -5.28 -4.01
C LEU A 251 -4.09 -5.98 -5.11
N MET A 252 -3.21 -6.94 -4.75
CA MET A 252 -2.45 -7.73 -5.73
C MET A 252 -3.39 -8.46 -6.71
N LEU A 253 -4.49 -9.03 -6.22
CA LEU A 253 -5.50 -9.66 -7.09
C LEU A 253 -6.16 -8.65 -8.04
N ARG A 254 -6.51 -7.47 -7.55
CA ARG A 254 -7.21 -6.43 -8.34
C ARG A 254 -6.36 -5.83 -9.45
N MET A 255 -5.04 -5.77 -9.28
CA MET A 255 -4.14 -5.29 -10.32
C MET A 255 -3.89 -6.32 -11.43
N GLY A 256 -4.33 -7.54 -11.25
CA GLY A 256 -4.19 -8.63 -12.19
C GLY A 256 -2.84 -9.36 -12.12
N PRO A 257 -2.76 -10.60 -12.65
CA PRO A 257 -1.62 -11.49 -12.45
C PRO A 257 -0.31 -10.93 -13.03
N ALA A 258 -0.35 -10.27 -14.18
CA ALA A 258 0.84 -9.71 -14.82
C ALA A 258 1.48 -8.60 -13.97
N HIS A 259 0.68 -7.65 -13.49
CA HIS A 259 1.17 -6.58 -12.61
C HIS A 259 1.60 -7.12 -11.25
N ALA A 260 0.82 -8.03 -10.66
CA ALA A 260 1.17 -8.68 -9.41
C ALA A 260 2.53 -9.37 -9.48
N ALA A 261 2.82 -10.09 -10.56
CA ALA A 261 4.12 -10.73 -10.76
C ALA A 261 5.28 -9.72 -10.81
N ARG A 262 5.11 -8.60 -11.53
CA ARG A 262 6.09 -7.51 -11.63
C ARG A 262 6.32 -6.83 -10.27
N VAL A 263 5.26 -6.53 -9.54
CA VAL A 263 5.33 -5.97 -8.19
C VAL A 263 6.01 -6.95 -7.22
N LYS A 264 5.66 -8.24 -7.25
CA LYS A 264 6.31 -9.28 -6.43
C LYS A 264 7.81 -9.37 -6.72
N ALA A 265 8.24 -9.24 -7.98
CA ALA A 265 9.65 -9.22 -8.34
C ALA A 265 10.38 -8.08 -7.63
N ARG A 266 9.85 -6.85 -7.71
CA ARG A 266 10.41 -5.68 -7.03
C ARG A 266 10.39 -5.79 -5.51
N LEU A 267 9.35 -6.37 -4.94
CA LEU A 267 9.28 -6.61 -3.49
C LEU A 267 10.36 -7.58 -3.01
N ARG A 268 10.69 -8.63 -3.78
CA ARG A 268 11.79 -9.55 -3.44
C ARG A 268 13.14 -8.84 -3.45
N GLU A 269 13.39 -8.00 -4.45
CA GLU A 269 14.61 -7.20 -4.54
C GLU A 269 14.75 -6.25 -3.33
N LEU A 270 13.69 -5.50 -3.02
CA LEU A 270 13.67 -4.60 -1.87
C LEU A 270 13.84 -5.34 -0.55
N ARG A 271 13.13 -6.48 -0.38
CA ARG A 271 13.28 -7.33 0.79
C ARG A 271 14.73 -7.72 1.04
N THR A 272 15.42 -8.14 -0.01
CA THR A 272 16.85 -8.51 0.09
C THR A 272 17.71 -7.35 0.56
N LEU A 273 17.37 -6.11 0.18
CA LEU A 273 18.14 -4.91 0.51
C LEU A 273 17.87 -4.38 1.93
N ILE A 274 16.69 -4.65 2.50
CA ILE A 274 16.29 -4.12 3.82
C ILE A 274 16.21 -5.18 4.92
N ALA A 275 16.09 -6.46 4.57
CA ALA A 275 16.02 -7.56 5.53
C ALA A 275 17.42 -8.07 5.92
N THR A 276 18.25 -7.18 6.49
CA THR A 276 19.55 -7.61 7.01
C THR A 276 19.34 -8.35 8.33
N PRO A 277 19.80 -9.61 8.47
CA PRO A 277 19.65 -10.32 9.73
C PRO A 277 20.50 -9.64 10.82
N ALA A 278 19.95 -9.64 12.05
CA ALA A 278 20.72 -9.22 13.22
C ALA A 278 22.01 -10.05 13.32
N ARG A 279 23.16 -9.41 13.50
CA ARG A 279 24.40 -10.13 13.78
C ARG A 279 24.25 -10.81 15.13
N LYS A 280 24.38 -12.16 15.13
CA LYS A 280 24.45 -12.96 16.36
C LYS A 280 25.70 -12.64 17.13
#